data_91ae80fa21824f8fd61086d85fadc2e0
#
_entry.id   91ae80fa21824f8fd61086d85fadc2e0
#
_cell.length_a   1.000
_cell.length_b   1.000
_cell.length_c   1.000
_cell.angle_alpha   90.00
_cell.angle_beta   90.00
_cell.angle_gamma   90.00
#
_symmetry.space_group_name_H-M   'P 1'
#
loop_
_entity.id
_entity.type
_entity.pdbx_description
1 polymer ?
#
loop_
_entity_poly.entity_id
_entity_poly.type
_entity_poly.pdbx_seq_one_letter_code
_entity_poly.pdbx_strand_id
1 'polypeptide(L)'
;MELSLCNERLINGLKETVDIELKYVYPLIKSSMFKSAIISASNKYVIVTQKKIKEDTSHIEMDAPKTWKYLSSHKSFFEKRKSSIYKNAPAYSMFGIGEYSYSPYKVGVSGFYKKPLFSLLSSGTGSPIMTDDTSYFICLPSFDTAYTAMLILNSEHVQNYLCSIAFLDSKRPFTKKVLEQIDFHKVLDVIQMADLIQTEKQLGLEHKINEDMFEGFKHLLKMGQMKLPLYAS
;
A
#
# COMPACT_ATOMS: atom_id res chain seq x y z
N MET A 1 4.41 13.06 -10.95
CA MET A 1 3.04 12.86 -10.47
C MET A 1 2.93 12.86 -8.93
N GLU A 2 4.08 12.80 -8.22
CA GLU A 2 4.09 12.98 -6.75
C GLU A 2 3.87 14.45 -6.37
N LEU A 3 3.02 14.68 -5.37
CA LEU A 3 2.67 15.99 -4.83
C LEU A 3 2.91 16.01 -3.32
N SER A 4 3.13 17.19 -2.78
CA SER A 4 3.22 17.44 -1.33
C SER A 4 2.16 18.46 -0.93
N LEU A 5 1.49 18.23 0.19
CA LEU A 5 0.58 19.21 0.75
C LEU A 5 1.36 20.20 1.63
N CYS A 6 1.36 21.48 1.26
CA CYS A 6 1.98 22.56 1.99
C CYS A 6 0.99 23.73 2.06
N ASN A 7 0.68 24.19 3.27
CA ASN A 7 -0.27 25.29 3.49
C ASN A 7 -1.55 25.16 2.67
N GLU A 8 -2.19 23.98 2.74
CA GLU A 8 -3.44 23.62 2.03
C GLU A 8 -3.33 23.63 0.50
N ARG A 9 -2.12 23.73 -0.06
CA ARG A 9 -1.87 23.68 -1.50
C ARG A 9 -1.05 22.45 -1.88
N LEU A 10 -1.41 21.85 -3.02
CA LEU A 10 -0.64 20.77 -3.60
C LEU A 10 0.54 21.37 -4.39
N ILE A 11 1.74 20.87 -4.10
CA ILE A 11 2.99 21.32 -4.74
C ILE A 11 3.69 20.12 -5.35
N ASN A 12 4.12 20.23 -6.61
CA ASN A 12 4.88 19.18 -7.28
C ASN A 12 6.39 19.27 -6.99
N GLY A 13 7.17 18.32 -7.52
CA GLY A 13 8.63 18.28 -7.37
C GLY A 13 9.38 19.45 -8.01
N LEU A 14 8.74 20.22 -8.90
CA LEU A 14 9.27 21.44 -9.52
C LEU A 14 8.95 22.71 -8.72
N LYS A 15 8.32 22.56 -7.54
CA LYS A 15 7.84 23.65 -6.68
C LYS A 15 6.70 24.47 -7.30
N GLU A 16 5.98 23.92 -8.24
CA GLU A 16 4.80 24.54 -8.80
C GLU A 16 3.56 24.19 -7.98
N THR A 17 2.67 25.16 -7.78
CA THR A 17 1.34 24.93 -7.21
C THR A 17 0.48 24.19 -8.25
N VAL A 18 -0.16 23.12 -7.82
CA VAL A 18 -0.95 22.23 -8.70
C VAL A 18 -2.44 22.41 -8.38
N ASP A 19 -3.21 22.93 -9.32
CA ASP A 19 -4.68 23.04 -9.26
C ASP A 19 -5.28 22.05 -10.26
N ILE A 20 -5.76 20.91 -9.75
CA ILE A 20 -6.34 19.82 -10.52
C ILE A 20 -7.55 19.24 -9.79
N GLU A 21 -8.35 18.45 -10.50
CA GLU A 21 -9.50 17.76 -9.91
C GLU A 21 -9.05 16.70 -8.89
N LEU A 22 -9.58 16.81 -7.67
CA LEU A 22 -9.18 15.95 -6.54
C LEU A 22 -9.50 14.46 -6.75
N LYS A 23 -10.43 14.13 -7.66
CA LYS A 23 -10.78 12.73 -7.97
C LYS A 23 -9.61 11.89 -8.53
N TYR A 24 -8.54 12.54 -8.97
CA TYR A 24 -7.31 11.91 -9.44
C TYR A 24 -6.15 12.00 -8.44
N VAL A 25 -6.38 12.61 -7.27
CA VAL A 25 -5.35 12.84 -6.23
C VAL A 25 -5.58 11.90 -5.06
N TYR A 26 -4.59 11.05 -4.78
CA TYR A 26 -4.68 10.04 -3.73
C TYR A 26 -3.54 10.22 -2.72
N PRO A 27 -3.79 9.95 -1.42
CA PRO A 27 -2.72 9.89 -0.42
C PRO A 27 -1.65 8.87 -0.83
N LEU A 28 -0.39 9.22 -0.67
CA LEU A 28 0.76 8.38 -1.01
C LEU A 28 1.57 8.05 0.24
N ILE A 29 1.74 6.77 0.52
CA ILE A 29 2.68 6.29 1.53
C ILE A 29 3.92 5.75 0.85
N LYS A 30 5.07 6.35 1.18
CA LYS A 30 6.39 5.91 0.68
C LYS A 30 7.01 4.91 1.66
N SER A 31 7.91 4.08 1.18
CA SER A 31 8.63 3.09 1.99
C SER A 31 9.22 3.68 3.28
N SER A 32 9.72 4.92 3.23
CA SER A 32 10.29 5.61 4.40
C SER A 32 9.25 6.02 5.45
N MET A 33 7.96 5.92 5.14
CA MET A 33 6.86 6.31 6.02
C MET A 33 6.25 5.15 6.82
N PHE A 34 6.69 3.92 6.59
CA PHE A 34 6.27 2.75 7.39
C PHE A 34 6.96 2.77 8.77
N LYS A 35 6.45 3.65 9.66
CA LYS A 35 7.03 3.88 11.00
C LYS A 35 6.05 3.62 12.15
N SER A 36 4.79 3.36 11.83
CA SER A 36 3.73 3.05 12.79
C SER A 36 2.88 1.88 12.28
N ALA A 37 2.27 1.14 13.19
CA ALA A 37 1.43 -0.02 12.85
C ALA A 37 0.13 0.38 12.13
N ILE A 38 -0.36 1.59 12.35
CA ILE A 38 -1.53 2.16 11.63
C ILE A 38 -1.12 3.46 10.98
N ILE A 39 -1.42 3.61 9.70
CA ILE A 39 -1.16 4.81 8.91
C ILE A 39 -2.47 5.24 8.25
N SER A 40 -3.02 6.36 8.71
CA SER A 40 -4.32 6.89 8.25
C SER A 40 -4.21 8.20 7.47
N ALA A 41 -3.06 8.83 7.48
CA ALA A 41 -2.84 10.12 6.83
C ALA A 41 -1.46 10.21 6.17
N SER A 42 -1.35 11.09 5.20
CA SER A 42 -0.09 11.43 4.52
C SER A 42 -0.10 12.91 4.13
N ASN A 43 1.07 13.53 4.16
CA ASN A 43 1.31 14.83 3.53
C ASN A 43 1.83 14.71 2.09
N LYS A 44 1.94 13.47 1.59
CA LYS A 44 2.29 13.15 0.21
C LYS A 44 1.06 12.64 -0.52
N TYR A 45 0.97 13.01 -1.78
CA TYR A 45 -0.10 12.62 -2.67
C TYR A 45 0.47 12.20 -4.01
N VAL A 46 -0.34 11.52 -4.80
CA VAL A 46 0.03 11.11 -6.15
C VAL A 46 -1.17 11.28 -7.08
N ILE A 47 -0.90 11.77 -8.28
CA ILE A 47 -1.91 11.80 -9.35
C ILE A 47 -1.97 10.40 -9.95
N VAL A 48 -3.15 9.76 -9.89
CA VAL A 48 -3.39 8.44 -10.49
C VAL A 48 -4.39 8.59 -11.63
N THR A 49 -3.95 8.24 -12.82
CA THR A 49 -4.67 8.48 -14.08
C THR A 49 -5.50 7.30 -14.57
N GLN A 50 -5.39 6.13 -13.89
CA GLN A 50 -6.00 4.89 -14.34
C GLN A 50 -6.46 4.04 -13.17
N LYS A 51 -7.48 3.21 -13.39
CA LYS A 51 -7.94 2.18 -12.43
C LYS A 51 -7.50 0.77 -12.83
N LYS A 52 -7.28 0.55 -14.12
CA LYS A 52 -6.86 -0.74 -14.66
C LYS A 52 -5.49 -0.65 -15.30
N ILE A 53 -4.78 -1.78 -15.32
CA ILE A 53 -3.49 -1.88 -16.02
C ILE A 53 -3.73 -1.64 -17.52
N LYS A 54 -2.95 -0.72 -18.10
CA LYS A 54 -3.05 -0.30 -19.51
C LYS A 54 -4.38 0.36 -19.91
N GLU A 55 -5.14 0.87 -18.95
CA GLU A 55 -6.32 1.67 -19.24
C GLU A 55 -5.93 2.93 -20.01
N ASP A 56 -6.72 3.25 -21.05
CA ASP A 56 -6.54 4.48 -21.80
C ASP A 56 -6.82 5.69 -20.90
N THR A 57 -5.94 6.67 -20.95
CA THR A 57 -6.01 7.88 -20.13
C THR A 57 -6.56 9.09 -20.87
N SER A 58 -6.98 8.94 -22.13
CA SER A 58 -7.52 10.05 -22.96
C SER A 58 -8.84 10.59 -22.42
N HIS A 59 -9.63 9.75 -21.73
CA HIS A 59 -10.89 10.16 -21.10
C HIS A 59 -10.71 11.31 -20.10
N ILE A 60 -9.50 11.50 -19.54
CA ILE A 60 -9.20 12.59 -18.58
C ILE A 60 -9.39 13.95 -19.22
N GLU A 61 -9.21 14.08 -20.53
CA GLU A 61 -9.40 15.33 -21.25
C GLU A 61 -10.81 15.89 -21.06
N MET A 62 -11.81 15.03 -21.12
CA MET A 62 -13.22 15.40 -20.92
C MET A 62 -13.61 15.41 -19.43
N ASP A 63 -13.15 14.42 -18.67
CA ASP A 63 -13.56 14.19 -17.30
C ASP A 63 -12.91 15.15 -16.30
N ALA A 64 -11.69 15.62 -16.57
CA ALA A 64 -10.88 16.42 -15.69
C ALA A 64 -9.94 17.36 -16.47
N PRO A 65 -10.49 18.42 -17.08
CA PRO A 65 -9.74 19.28 -17.97
C PRO A 65 -8.55 19.99 -17.30
N LYS A 66 -8.60 20.32 -16.02
CA LYS A 66 -7.45 20.89 -15.30
C LYS A 66 -6.33 19.86 -15.16
N THR A 67 -6.68 18.61 -14.79
CA THR A 67 -5.72 17.49 -14.70
C THR A 67 -5.10 17.23 -16.06
N TRP A 68 -5.90 17.19 -17.13
CA TRP A 68 -5.39 17.00 -18.48
C TRP A 68 -4.43 18.10 -18.90
N LYS A 69 -4.80 19.36 -18.66
CA LYS A 69 -3.94 20.51 -18.96
C LYS A 69 -2.61 20.42 -18.20
N TYR A 70 -2.66 20.06 -16.92
CA TYR A 70 -1.45 19.86 -16.11
C TYR A 70 -0.56 18.74 -16.66
N LEU A 71 -1.12 17.57 -16.97
CA LEU A 71 -0.38 16.45 -17.53
C LEU A 71 0.23 16.78 -18.88
N SER A 72 -0.53 17.47 -19.75
CA SER A 72 -0.09 17.86 -21.09
C SER A 72 1.02 18.90 -21.06
N SER A 73 0.97 19.87 -20.14
CA SER A 73 2.07 20.84 -19.94
C SER A 73 3.37 20.18 -19.47
N HIS A 74 3.29 19.00 -18.85
CA HIS A 74 4.43 18.22 -18.38
C HIS A 74 4.76 17.00 -19.26
N LYS A 75 4.20 16.91 -20.45
CA LYS A 75 4.34 15.77 -21.38
C LYS A 75 5.79 15.32 -21.58
N SER A 76 6.72 16.26 -21.68
CA SER A 76 8.14 15.97 -21.90
C SER A 76 8.76 15.12 -20.77
N PHE A 77 8.27 15.19 -19.54
CA PHE A 77 8.75 14.33 -18.44
C PHE A 77 8.25 12.89 -18.60
N PHE A 78 7.07 12.69 -19.14
CA PHE A 78 6.53 11.35 -19.40
C PHE A 78 7.24 10.70 -20.58
N GLU A 79 7.53 11.45 -21.64
CA GLU A 79 8.25 10.96 -22.83
C GLU A 79 9.72 10.56 -22.51
N LYS A 80 10.33 11.18 -21.51
CA LYS A 80 11.68 10.84 -21.06
C LYS A 80 11.78 9.56 -20.21
N ARG A 81 10.66 8.88 -19.92
CA ARG A 81 10.65 7.62 -19.16
C ARG A 81 11.38 6.53 -19.94
N LYS A 82 12.51 6.04 -19.41
CA LYS A 82 13.39 5.06 -20.09
C LYS A 82 12.99 3.61 -19.84
N SER A 83 12.15 3.35 -18.83
CA SER A 83 11.76 1.98 -18.50
C SER A 83 10.95 1.35 -19.61
N SER A 84 11.28 0.10 -19.96
CA SER A 84 10.56 -0.71 -20.93
C SER A 84 9.08 -0.94 -20.57
N ILE A 85 8.73 -0.77 -19.29
CA ILE A 85 7.37 -0.89 -18.77
C ILE A 85 6.43 0.12 -19.43
N TYR A 86 6.93 1.32 -19.77
CA TYR A 86 6.15 2.38 -20.42
C TYR A 86 6.18 2.27 -21.95
N LYS A 87 6.93 1.34 -22.51
CA LYS A 87 6.93 1.10 -23.96
C LYS A 87 5.57 0.52 -24.35
N ASN A 88 4.84 1.19 -25.21
CA ASN A 88 3.45 0.88 -25.60
C ASN A 88 2.41 1.00 -24.46
N ALA A 89 2.72 1.76 -23.40
CA ALA A 89 1.74 2.10 -22.38
C ALA A 89 0.97 3.37 -22.79
N PRO A 90 -0.30 3.53 -22.35
CA PRO A 90 -1.06 4.75 -22.59
C PRO A 90 -0.33 5.99 -22.03
N ALA A 91 -0.55 7.14 -22.65
CA ALA A 91 0.01 8.40 -22.19
C ALA A 91 -0.36 8.64 -20.71
N TYR A 92 0.58 9.19 -19.95
CA TYR A 92 0.41 9.50 -18.53
C TYR A 92 0.11 8.30 -17.61
N SER A 93 0.10 7.06 -18.10
CA SER A 93 -0.12 5.88 -17.26
C SER A 93 0.95 5.72 -16.19
N MET A 94 0.58 5.07 -15.08
CA MET A 94 1.45 4.73 -13.97
C MET A 94 1.72 3.23 -13.93
N PHE A 95 2.94 2.86 -13.56
CA PHE A 95 3.28 1.48 -13.27
C PHE A 95 2.69 1.05 -11.93
N GLY A 96 2.30 -0.22 -11.83
CA GLY A 96 1.85 -0.81 -10.57
C GLY A 96 0.46 -0.37 -10.09
N ILE A 97 -0.30 0.36 -10.91
CA ILE A 97 -1.68 0.73 -10.60
C ILE A 97 -2.66 -0.21 -11.28
N GLY A 98 -3.54 -0.80 -10.48
CA GLY A 98 -4.64 -1.66 -10.89
C GLY A 98 -5.78 -1.58 -9.89
N GLU A 99 -6.85 -2.37 -10.08
CA GLU A 99 -8.03 -2.36 -9.19
C GLU A 99 -7.66 -2.61 -7.73
N TYR A 100 -6.66 -3.45 -7.47
CA TYR A 100 -6.13 -3.72 -6.13
C TYR A 100 -5.57 -2.46 -5.44
N SER A 101 -5.10 -1.47 -6.21
CA SER A 101 -4.58 -0.21 -5.64
C SER A 101 -5.69 0.62 -4.97
N TYR A 102 -6.94 0.34 -5.29
CA TYR A 102 -8.11 1.04 -4.77
C TYR A 102 -8.77 0.35 -3.58
N SER A 103 -8.21 -0.75 -3.08
CA SER A 103 -8.70 -1.37 -1.84
C SER A 103 -8.66 -0.36 -0.68
N PRO A 104 -9.77 -0.21 0.08
CA PRO A 104 -9.82 0.73 1.20
C PRO A 104 -8.96 0.30 2.39
N TYR A 105 -8.71 -1.00 2.51
CA TYR A 105 -7.90 -1.57 3.59
C TYR A 105 -6.75 -2.38 3.01
N LYS A 106 -5.54 -2.02 3.40
CA LYS A 106 -4.32 -2.71 3.01
C LYS A 106 -3.45 -2.96 4.24
N VAL A 107 -2.69 -4.04 4.22
CA VAL A 107 -1.56 -4.18 5.13
C VAL A 107 -0.30 -4.15 4.29
N GLY A 108 0.52 -3.13 4.52
CA GLY A 108 1.71 -2.87 3.73
C GLY A 108 3.00 -2.96 4.53
N VAL A 109 4.10 -3.13 3.83
CA VAL A 109 5.45 -3.21 4.41
C VAL A 109 6.47 -2.58 3.47
N SER A 110 7.49 -1.93 4.02
CA SER A 110 8.66 -1.46 3.27
C SER A 110 9.65 -2.60 3.02
N GLY A 111 10.14 -2.72 1.79
CA GLY A 111 11.19 -3.68 1.46
C GLY A 111 12.59 -3.31 1.96
N PHE A 112 12.80 -2.06 2.45
CA PHE A 112 14.12 -1.54 2.79
C PHE A 112 14.56 -1.73 4.23
N TYR A 113 13.64 -1.84 5.18
CA TYR A 113 14.01 -1.93 6.59
C TYR A 113 14.52 -3.32 6.96
N LYS A 114 15.51 -3.37 7.84
CA LYS A 114 16.06 -4.64 8.37
C LYS A 114 15.13 -5.35 9.35
N LYS A 115 14.16 -4.65 9.92
CA LYS A 115 13.05 -5.19 10.69
C LYS A 115 11.76 -4.82 9.99
N PRO A 116 10.99 -5.77 9.48
CA PRO A 116 9.76 -5.45 8.76
C PRO A 116 8.69 -5.00 9.74
N LEU A 117 8.10 -3.84 9.49
CA LEU A 117 6.91 -3.38 10.18
C LEU A 117 5.74 -3.41 9.19
N PHE A 118 4.79 -4.29 9.43
CA PHE A 118 3.56 -4.34 8.66
C PHE A 118 2.57 -3.32 9.20
N SER A 119 2.15 -2.42 8.33
CA SER A 119 1.28 -1.31 8.69
C SER A 119 -0.08 -1.45 8.04
N LEU A 120 -1.14 -1.28 8.81
CA LEU A 120 -2.49 -1.11 8.29
C LEU A 120 -2.61 0.28 7.67
N LEU A 121 -2.95 0.32 6.38
CA LEU A 121 -3.17 1.52 5.60
C LEU A 121 -4.67 1.70 5.38
N SER A 122 -5.26 2.71 5.99
CA SER A 122 -6.68 3.04 5.84
C SER A 122 -6.90 4.52 6.10
N SER A 123 -7.33 5.26 5.10
CA SER A 123 -7.66 6.68 5.30
C SER A 123 -9.00 6.81 6.03
N GLY A 124 -9.09 7.74 6.97
CA GLY A 124 -10.35 8.08 7.64
C GLY A 124 -11.39 8.71 6.70
N THR A 125 -11.00 9.10 5.49
CA THR A 125 -11.87 9.74 4.48
C THR A 125 -12.45 8.75 3.47
N GLY A 126 -12.10 7.44 3.57
CA GLY A 126 -12.49 6.42 2.59
C GLY A 126 -11.71 6.47 1.27
N SER A 127 -10.82 7.45 1.08
CA SER A 127 -9.96 7.53 -0.10
C SER A 127 -8.87 6.45 -0.01
N PRO A 128 -8.66 5.61 -1.04
CA PRO A 128 -7.64 4.56 -1.01
C PRO A 128 -6.24 5.18 -0.91
N ILE A 129 -5.41 4.61 -0.05
CA ILE A 129 -4.00 5.01 0.09
C ILE A 129 -3.18 4.29 -0.98
N MET A 130 -2.41 5.05 -1.76
CA MET A 130 -1.44 4.51 -2.72
C MET A 130 -0.08 4.31 -2.05
N THR A 131 0.74 3.40 -2.58
CA THR A 131 2.09 3.13 -2.10
C THR A 131 3.12 3.35 -3.21
N ASP A 132 4.39 3.52 -2.86
CA ASP A 132 5.48 3.61 -3.84
C ASP A 132 5.93 2.21 -4.31
N ASP A 133 6.72 2.16 -5.38
CA ASP A 133 7.23 0.94 -6.05
C ASP A 133 8.20 0.11 -5.20
N THR A 134 8.48 0.54 -3.98
CA THR A 134 9.40 -0.13 -3.06
C THR A 134 8.69 -0.70 -1.83
N SER A 135 7.37 -0.59 -1.84
CA SER A 135 6.47 -1.11 -0.82
C SER A 135 5.69 -2.30 -1.37
N TYR A 136 5.36 -3.23 -0.49
CA TYR A 136 4.51 -4.38 -0.80
C TYR A 136 3.28 -4.34 0.09
N PHE A 137 2.15 -4.84 -0.39
CA PHE A 137 0.92 -4.86 0.40
C PHE A 137 -0.01 -6.01 0.00
N ILE A 138 -0.89 -6.38 0.91
CA ILE A 138 -2.05 -7.23 0.70
C ILE A 138 -3.32 -6.40 0.87
N CYS A 139 -4.38 -6.77 0.14
CA CYS A 139 -5.69 -6.13 0.23
C CYS A 139 -6.62 -6.95 1.12
N LEU A 140 -7.36 -6.28 1.97
CA LEU A 140 -8.29 -6.91 2.93
C LEU A 140 -9.70 -6.35 2.75
N PRO A 141 -10.74 -7.15 3.02
CA PRO A 141 -12.13 -6.76 2.78
C PRO A 141 -12.69 -5.78 3.82
N SER A 142 -12.13 -5.77 5.04
CA SER A 142 -12.63 -4.92 6.13
C SER A 142 -11.49 -4.41 7.01
N PHE A 143 -11.79 -3.44 7.86
CA PHE A 143 -10.86 -2.96 8.86
C PHE A 143 -10.44 -4.08 9.82
N ASP A 144 -11.40 -4.87 10.32
CA ASP A 144 -11.14 -5.93 11.29
C ASP A 144 -10.22 -7.02 10.73
N THR A 145 -10.45 -7.43 9.48
CA THR A 145 -9.56 -8.39 8.80
C THR A 145 -8.17 -7.80 8.55
N ALA A 146 -8.08 -6.52 8.21
CA ALA A 146 -6.80 -5.84 8.02
C ALA A 146 -6.04 -5.65 9.35
N TYR A 147 -6.75 -5.32 10.41
CA TYR A 147 -6.19 -5.18 11.74
C TYR A 147 -5.64 -6.51 12.26
N THR A 148 -6.44 -7.59 12.13
CA THR A 148 -6.01 -8.94 12.50
C THR A 148 -4.80 -9.39 11.67
N ALA A 149 -4.83 -9.21 10.33
CA ALA A 149 -3.69 -9.53 9.47
C ALA A 149 -2.43 -8.76 9.86
N MET A 150 -2.55 -7.48 10.18
CA MET A 150 -1.44 -6.64 10.62
C MET A 150 -0.83 -7.17 11.93
N LEU A 151 -1.65 -7.58 12.90
CA LEU A 151 -1.16 -8.19 14.15
C LEU A 151 -0.47 -9.53 13.89
N ILE A 152 -1.08 -10.41 13.08
CA ILE A 152 -0.48 -11.70 12.69
C ILE A 152 0.90 -11.49 12.07
N LEU A 153 1.02 -10.58 11.10
CA LEU A 153 2.26 -10.32 10.38
C LEU A 153 3.34 -9.68 11.24
N ASN A 154 2.96 -8.95 12.31
CA ASN A 154 3.90 -8.40 13.29
C ASN A 154 4.13 -9.31 14.50
N SER A 155 3.46 -10.46 14.59
CA SER A 155 3.68 -11.41 15.67
C SER A 155 5.11 -11.94 15.70
N GLU A 156 5.58 -12.34 16.87
CA GLU A 156 6.92 -12.88 17.04
C GLU A 156 7.19 -14.09 16.12
N HIS A 157 6.19 -14.96 15.95
CA HIS A 157 6.27 -16.12 15.05
C HIS A 157 6.62 -15.73 13.61
N VAL A 158 5.88 -14.77 13.03
CA VAL A 158 6.11 -14.33 11.64
C VAL A 158 7.40 -13.51 11.53
N GLN A 159 7.68 -12.65 12.50
CA GLN A 159 8.89 -11.83 12.49
C GLN A 159 10.16 -12.69 12.57
N ASN A 160 10.20 -13.69 13.46
CA ASN A 160 11.32 -14.63 13.58
C ASN A 160 11.49 -15.46 12.30
N TYR A 161 10.39 -15.96 11.73
CA TYR A 161 10.42 -16.66 10.45
C TYR A 161 11.01 -15.79 9.34
N LEU A 162 10.50 -14.59 9.14
CA LEU A 162 11.00 -13.67 8.11
C LEU A 162 12.48 -13.33 8.29
N CYS A 163 12.92 -13.08 9.53
CA CYS A 163 14.32 -12.80 9.82
C CYS A 163 15.23 -14.02 9.55
N SER A 164 14.71 -15.24 9.71
CA SER A 164 15.48 -16.47 9.46
C SER A 164 15.73 -16.75 7.96
N ILE A 165 14.84 -16.28 7.07
CA ILE A 165 14.93 -16.51 5.62
C ILE A 165 15.41 -15.30 4.83
N ALA A 166 15.42 -14.11 5.43
CA ALA A 166 15.83 -12.88 4.77
C ALA A 166 17.36 -12.68 4.80
N PHE A 167 17.93 -12.21 3.71
CA PHE A 167 19.32 -11.80 3.69
C PHE A 167 19.43 -10.33 4.17
N LEU A 168 19.61 -10.16 5.48
CA LEU A 168 19.55 -8.86 6.16
C LEU A 168 20.64 -7.87 5.75
N ASP A 169 21.75 -8.33 5.13
CA ASP A 169 22.81 -7.46 4.61
C ASP A 169 22.49 -6.87 3.23
N SER A 170 21.43 -7.37 2.59
CA SER A 170 20.99 -6.81 1.32
C SER A 170 20.35 -5.43 1.51
N LYS A 171 20.37 -4.61 0.43
CA LYS A 171 19.67 -3.33 0.40
C LYS A 171 18.14 -3.47 0.60
N ARG A 172 17.59 -4.59 0.16
CA ARG A 172 16.15 -4.92 0.26
C ARG A 172 16.00 -6.33 0.81
N PRO A 173 16.09 -6.54 2.13
CA PRO A 173 16.01 -7.89 2.71
C PRO A 173 14.64 -8.54 2.52
N PHE A 174 13.57 -7.75 2.56
CA PHE A 174 12.20 -8.24 2.41
C PHE A 174 11.69 -7.98 0.99
N THR A 175 12.20 -8.78 0.05
CA THR A 175 11.71 -8.80 -1.32
C THR A 175 10.35 -9.47 -1.42
N LYS A 176 9.63 -9.27 -2.55
CA LYS A 176 8.38 -9.98 -2.84
C LYS A 176 8.51 -11.49 -2.62
N LYS A 177 9.59 -12.09 -3.12
CA LYS A 177 9.90 -13.53 -2.98
C LYS A 177 10.00 -13.99 -1.51
N VAL A 178 10.59 -13.18 -0.64
CA VAL A 178 10.70 -13.48 0.80
C VAL A 178 9.34 -13.37 1.47
N LEU A 179 8.61 -12.30 1.20
CA LEU A 179 7.29 -12.06 1.78
C LEU A 179 6.24 -13.09 1.33
N GLU A 180 6.32 -13.57 0.09
CA GLU A 180 5.44 -14.64 -0.45
C GLU A 180 5.66 -16.01 0.20
N GLN A 181 6.70 -16.18 1.03
CA GLN A 181 6.89 -17.40 1.82
C GLN A 181 5.98 -17.47 3.06
N ILE A 182 5.30 -16.37 3.40
CA ILE A 182 4.33 -16.37 4.51
C ILE A 182 3.09 -17.13 4.07
N ASP A 183 2.88 -18.29 4.67
CA ASP A 183 1.67 -19.09 4.51
C ASP A 183 0.75 -18.83 5.71
N PHE A 184 -0.31 -18.07 5.48
CA PHE A 184 -1.27 -17.73 6.54
C PHE A 184 -1.95 -18.96 7.15
N HIS A 185 -2.17 -20.04 6.39
CA HIS A 185 -2.75 -21.27 6.95
C HIS A 185 -1.80 -21.89 7.99
N LYS A 186 -0.52 -22.01 7.66
CA LYS A 186 0.51 -22.52 8.60
C LYS A 186 0.71 -21.60 9.79
N VAL A 187 0.63 -20.29 9.59
CA VAL A 187 0.72 -19.32 10.69
C VAL A 187 -0.45 -19.49 11.65
N LEU A 188 -1.67 -19.70 11.13
CA LEU A 188 -2.85 -19.91 11.96
C LEU A 188 -2.85 -21.23 12.75
N ASP A 189 -2.05 -22.22 12.34
CA ASP A 189 -1.88 -23.47 13.09
C ASP A 189 -1.07 -23.27 14.40
N VAL A 190 -0.26 -22.22 14.47
CA VAL A 190 0.65 -21.97 15.61
C VAL A 190 0.30 -20.73 16.43
N ILE A 191 -0.36 -19.73 15.82
CA ILE A 191 -0.67 -18.46 16.48
C ILE A 191 -1.95 -18.56 17.32
N GLN A 192 -1.93 -17.96 18.49
CA GLN A 192 -3.05 -17.92 19.40
C GLN A 192 -3.50 -16.48 19.68
N MET A 193 -4.69 -16.31 20.25
CA MET A 193 -5.21 -15.00 20.64
C MET A 193 -4.25 -14.23 21.56
N ALA A 194 -3.59 -14.94 22.48
CA ALA A 194 -2.61 -14.36 23.38
C ALA A 194 -1.43 -13.69 22.64
N ASP A 195 -0.98 -14.27 21.52
CA ASP A 195 0.10 -13.70 20.69
C ASP A 195 -0.34 -12.39 20.02
N LEU A 196 -1.60 -12.31 19.60
CA LEU A 196 -2.16 -11.10 18.98
C LEU A 196 -2.31 -9.98 20.02
N ILE A 197 -2.80 -10.28 21.21
CA ILE A 197 -2.89 -9.33 22.34
C ILE A 197 -1.48 -8.82 22.70
N GLN A 198 -0.51 -9.70 22.78
CA GLN A 198 0.87 -9.32 23.07
C GLN A 198 1.45 -8.44 21.96
N THR A 199 1.21 -8.78 20.69
CA THR A 199 1.67 -8.01 19.53
C THR A 199 1.04 -6.61 19.53
N GLU A 200 -0.27 -6.51 19.80
CA GLU A 200 -1.00 -5.25 19.91
C GLU A 200 -0.37 -4.34 20.96
N LYS A 201 -0.08 -4.89 22.14
CA LYS A 201 0.61 -4.18 23.24
C LYS A 201 2.03 -3.74 22.85
N GLN A 202 2.80 -4.61 22.19
CA GLN A 202 4.16 -4.29 21.73
C GLN A 202 4.18 -3.17 20.68
N LEU A 203 3.14 -3.08 19.87
CA LEU A 203 2.96 -2.02 18.88
C LEU A 203 2.43 -0.70 19.47
N GLY A 204 2.15 -0.67 20.80
CA GLY A 204 1.61 0.51 21.48
C GLY A 204 0.20 0.90 21.06
N LEU A 205 -0.58 -0.08 20.62
CA LEU A 205 -1.97 0.13 20.19
C LEU A 205 -2.94 0.00 21.37
N GLU A 206 -4.07 0.70 21.31
CA GLU A 206 -5.19 0.45 22.21
C GLU A 206 -5.74 -0.96 21.96
N HIS A 207 -6.13 -1.67 23.03
CA HIS A 207 -6.66 -3.02 22.93
C HIS A 207 -7.98 -3.04 22.14
N LYS A 208 -7.95 -3.63 20.96
CA LYS A 208 -9.07 -3.71 20.03
C LYS A 208 -9.31 -5.12 19.54
N ILE A 209 -8.26 -5.95 19.45
CA ILE A 209 -8.40 -7.32 18.99
C ILE A 209 -9.28 -8.14 19.94
N ASN A 210 -10.17 -8.94 19.40
CA ASN A 210 -11.04 -9.84 20.13
C ASN A 210 -11.22 -11.18 19.38
N GLU A 211 -11.84 -12.16 20.06
CA GLU A 211 -12.06 -13.50 19.50
C GLU A 211 -12.86 -13.47 18.20
N ASP A 212 -13.90 -12.62 18.10
CA ASP A 212 -14.76 -12.55 16.91
C ASP A 212 -13.95 -12.09 15.67
N MET A 213 -13.04 -11.12 15.84
CA MET A 213 -12.15 -10.67 14.76
C MET A 213 -11.19 -11.78 14.33
N PHE A 214 -10.62 -12.51 15.28
CA PHE A 214 -9.66 -13.57 15.00
C PHE A 214 -10.33 -14.78 14.35
N GLU A 215 -11.45 -15.26 14.89
CA GLU A 215 -12.22 -16.36 14.31
C GLU A 215 -12.81 -15.97 12.94
N GLY A 216 -13.31 -14.74 12.81
CA GLY A 216 -13.76 -14.20 11.52
C GLY A 216 -12.66 -14.23 10.45
N PHE A 217 -11.43 -13.84 10.81
CA PHE A 217 -10.27 -13.92 9.91
C PHE A 217 -9.98 -15.37 9.50
N LYS A 218 -9.92 -16.29 10.47
CA LYS A 218 -9.72 -17.73 10.21
C LYS A 218 -10.79 -18.31 9.29
N HIS A 219 -12.04 -17.95 9.54
CA HIS A 219 -13.17 -18.43 8.75
C HIS A 219 -13.06 -17.98 7.28
N LEU A 220 -12.85 -16.68 7.05
CA LEU A 220 -12.70 -16.12 5.70
C LEU A 220 -11.56 -16.77 4.91
N LEU A 221 -10.45 -17.05 5.58
CA LEU A 221 -9.30 -17.71 4.96
C LEU A 221 -9.60 -19.18 4.62
N LYS A 222 -10.16 -19.95 5.56
CA LYS A 222 -10.50 -21.36 5.39
C LYS A 222 -11.55 -21.58 4.29
N MET A 223 -12.52 -20.71 4.17
CA MET A 223 -13.55 -20.77 3.13
C MET A 223 -13.07 -20.33 1.74
N GLY A 224 -11.81 -19.91 1.62
CA GLY A 224 -11.25 -19.39 0.38
C GLY A 224 -11.90 -18.07 -0.08
N GLN A 225 -12.64 -17.41 0.79
CA GLN A 225 -13.32 -16.13 0.52
C GLN A 225 -12.33 -14.96 0.56
N MET A 226 -11.16 -15.16 1.14
CA MET A 226 -10.09 -14.19 1.21
C MET A 226 -8.84 -14.72 0.52
N LYS A 227 -8.46 -14.08 -0.57
CA LYS A 227 -7.17 -14.30 -1.23
C LYS A 227 -6.25 -13.16 -0.82
N LEU A 228 -5.02 -13.51 -0.44
CA LEU A 228 -4.04 -12.55 0.04
C LEU A 228 -2.81 -12.48 -0.90
N PRO A 229 -3.01 -12.18 -2.20
CA PRO A 229 -1.90 -11.98 -3.10
C PRO A 229 -1.10 -10.73 -2.68
N LEU A 230 0.23 -10.85 -2.73
CA LEU A 230 1.11 -9.74 -2.44
C LEU A 230 1.27 -8.86 -3.69
N TYR A 231 0.92 -7.59 -3.55
CA TYR A 231 1.07 -6.60 -4.59
C TYR A 231 2.32 -5.74 -4.34
N ALA A 232 2.93 -5.27 -5.44
CA ALA A 232 3.91 -4.20 -5.46
C ALA A 232 3.34 -3.06 -6.31
N SER A 233 3.53 -1.84 -5.88
CA SER A 233 3.14 -0.65 -6.64
C SER A 233 4.14 -0.31 -7.72
#